data_f29525b2d65a765cadfdd2e19bdfc196
#
_entry.id   f29525b2d65a765cadfdd2e19bdfc196
#
_cell.length_a   1.000
_cell.length_b   1.000
_cell.length_c   1.000
_cell.angle_alpha   90.00
_cell.angle_beta   90.00
_cell.angle_gamma   90.00
#
_symmetry.space_group_name_H-M   'P 1'
#
loop_
_entity.id
_entity.type
_entity.pdbx_description
1 polymer ?
#
loop_
_entity_poly.entity_id
_entity_poly.type
_entity_poly.pdbx_seq_one_letter_code
_entity_poly.pdbx_strand_id
1 'polypeptide(L)'
;EEIESLQERITGRYVCESIYDKDGNMIVKANHMVTPKRAENIMKRGVDANGEPIKAVKIRTILTCKSHIGVCAKCYGANMATGEPVQVGEAVGIIAAQSIGEPGTQLTMRTFHTGGVAGGDITQGLPRVEELFEARKPKGLAIIAEFGGVATIKDTKKKREVVITNDETGESKAYLIPYGSRIKI
;
A
#
# COMPACT_ATOMS: atom_id res chain seq x y z
N GLU A 1 2.66 -7.78 -12.68
CA GLU A 1 4.05 -7.46 -12.99
C GLU A 1 4.72 -6.92 -11.74
N GLU A 2 5.82 -7.54 -11.31
CA GLU A 2 6.58 -7.13 -10.12
C GLU A 2 7.49 -5.98 -10.54
N ILE A 3 7.27 -4.80 -9.96
CA ILE A 3 8.03 -3.59 -10.30
C ILE A 3 9.31 -3.50 -9.47
N GLU A 4 9.26 -4.00 -8.23
CA GLU A 4 10.34 -3.92 -7.25
C GLU A 4 10.44 -5.23 -6.49
N SER A 5 11.64 -5.78 -6.36
CA SER A 5 11.86 -7.07 -5.70
C SER A 5 11.53 -6.99 -4.19
N LEU A 6 11.12 -8.11 -3.60
CA LEU A 6 10.88 -8.18 -2.16
C LEU A 6 12.13 -7.76 -1.36
N GLN A 7 13.32 -8.09 -1.84
CA GLN A 7 14.59 -7.70 -1.24
C GLN A 7 14.73 -6.18 -1.12
N GLU A 8 14.45 -5.45 -2.19
CA GLU A 8 14.53 -3.98 -2.20
C GLU A 8 13.48 -3.36 -1.29
N ARG A 9 12.26 -3.87 -1.34
CA ARG A 9 11.13 -3.38 -0.53
C ARG A 9 11.32 -3.54 0.98
N ILE A 10 12.01 -4.58 1.45
CA ILE A 10 12.26 -4.81 2.88
C ILE A 10 13.54 -4.15 3.37
N THR A 11 14.46 -3.80 2.49
CA THR A 11 15.73 -3.14 2.86
C THR A 11 15.46 -1.79 3.53
N GLY A 12 16.11 -1.55 4.67
CA GLY A 12 15.93 -0.33 5.46
C GLY A 12 14.64 -0.31 6.32
N ARG A 13 13.83 -1.37 6.29
CA ARG A 13 12.62 -1.48 7.11
C ARG A 13 12.86 -2.29 8.37
N TYR A 14 12.05 -2.04 9.40
CA TYR A 14 12.07 -2.81 10.65
C TYR A 14 11.03 -3.93 10.58
N VAL A 15 11.47 -5.16 10.84
CA VAL A 15 10.58 -6.32 10.85
C VAL A 15 9.76 -6.40 12.14
N CYS A 16 8.53 -6.90 12.03
CA CYS A 16 7.66 -7.12 13.20
C CYS A 16 7.94 -8.44 13.88
N GLU A 17 8.39 -9.45 13.14
CA GLU A 17 8.64 -10.82 13.61
C GLU A 17 10.08 -11.21 13.33
N SER A 18 10.63 -12.12 14.14
CA SER A 18 11.98 -12.66 13.90
C SER A 18 11.95 -13.61 12.71
N ILE A 19 12.98 -13.55 11.87
CA ILE A 19 13.12 -14.36 10.67
C ILE A 19 14.25 -15.36 10.86
N TYR A 20 14.00 -16.61 10.51
CA TYR A 20 14.91 -17.73 10.68
C TYR A 20 15.26 -18.37 9.34
N ASP A 21 16.34 -19.09 9.31
CA ASP A 21 16.73 -19.98 8.20
C ASP A 21 16.22 -21.42 8.41
N LYS A 22 16.50 -22.30 7.45
CA LYS A 22 16.11 -23.72 7.50
C LYS A 22 16.72 -24.47 8.66
N ASP A 23 17.86 -24.02 9.15
CA ASP A 23 18.61 -24.63 10.25
C ASP A 23 18.18 -24.07 11.61
N GLY A 24 17.19 -23.18 11.65
CA GLY A 24 16.69 -22.53 12.86
C GLY A 24 17.57 -21.37 13.36
N ASN A 25 18.58 -20.95 12.60
CA ASN A 25 19.39 -19.81 12.97
C ASN A 25 18.64 -18.51 12.66
N MET A 26 18.73 -17.55 13.57
CA MET A 26 18.05 -16.26 13.44
C MET A 26 18.81 -15.35 12.46
N ILE A 27 18.17 -14.98 11.35
CA ILE A 27 18.71 -14.02 10.37
C ILE A 27 18.47 -12.58 10.85
N VAL A 28 17.25 -12.28 11.28
CA VAL A 28 16.86 -10.95 11.78
C VAL A 28 15.93 -11.10 12.97
N LYS A 29 16.25 -10.39 14.05
CA LYS A 29 15.40 -10.32 15.24
C LYS A 29 14.24 -9.34 15.02
N ALA A 30 13.09 -9.62 15.63
CA ALA A 30 11.95 -8.70 15.66
C ALA A 30 12.37 -7.28 16.12
N ASN A 31 11.77 -6.27 15.53
CA ASN A 31 12.07 -4.85 15.75
C ASN A 31 13.53 -4.41 15.44
N HIS A 32 14.21 -5.14 14.57
CA HIS A 32 15.51 -4.74 14.03
C HIS A 32 15.40 -4.39 12.56
N MET A 33 16.27 -3.49 12.12
CA MET A 33 16.33 -3.04 10.74
C MET A 33 16.96 -4.10 9.85
N VAL A 34 16.38 -4.27 8.68
CA VAL A 34 16.89 -5.12 7.61
C VAL A 34 17.95 -4.34 6.83
N THR A 35 19.21 -4.68 7.01
CA THR A 35 20.31 -4.16 6.19
C THR A 35 20.35 -4.88 4.83
N PRO A 36 21.03 -4.33 3.81
CA PRO A 36 21.14 -4.99 2.50
C PRO A 36 21.63 -6.44 2.57
N LYS A 37 22.64 -6.71 3.40
CA LYS A 37 23.16 -8.07 3.64
C LYS A 37 22.13 -9.00 4.30
N ARG A 38 21.34 -8.47 5.23
CA ARG A 38 20.26 -9.25 5.87
C ARG A 38 19.12 -9.52 4.87
N ALA A 39 18.76 -8.56 4.04
CA ALA A 39 17.76 -8.74 2.99
C ALA A 39 18.18 -9.86 2.01
N GLU A 40 19.41 -9.85 1.57
CA GLU A 40 19.98 -10.92 0.73
C GLU A 40 19.93 -12.29 1.41
N ASN A 41 20.29 -12.37 2.70
CA ASN A 41 20.21 -13.61 3.46
C ASN A 41 18.78 -14.10 3.66
N ILE A 42 17.81 -13.19 3.87
CA ILE A 42 16.38 -13.53 3.95
C ILE A 42 15.92 -14.18 2.64
N MET A 43 16.29 -13.61 1.51
CA MET A 43 15.90 -14.14 0.19
C MET A 43 16.56 -15.47 -0.13
N LYS A 44 17.83 -15.68 0.30
CA LYS A 44 18.57 -16.90 0.00
C LYS A 44 18.24 -18.07 0.95
N ARG A 45 18.02 -17.80 2.22
CA ARG A 45 17.96 -18.82 3.28
C ARG A 45 16.72 -18.74 4.16
N GLY A 46 16.02 -17.58 4.16
CA GLY A 46 14.87 -17.37 5.02
C GLY A 46 13.73 -18.32 4.70
N VAL A 47 13.10 -18.83 5.73
CA VAL A 47 11.92 -19.69 5.63
C VAL A 47 10.77 -19.13 6.45
N ASP A 48 9.56 -19.40 6.02
CA ASP A 48 8.34 -19.10 6.75
C ASP A 48 8.05 -20.17 7.84
N ALA A 49 6.95 -20.02 8.54
CA ALA A 49 6.51 -20.97 9.58
C ALA A 49 6.29 -22.41 9.06
N ASN A 50 6.13 -22.58 7.76
CA ASN A 50 5.91 -23.87 7.11
C ASN A 50 7.21 -24.46 6.55
N GLY A 51 8.35 -23.75 6.66
CA GLY A 51 9.63 -24.16 6.10
C GLY A 51 9.80 -23.88 4.61
N GLU A 52 8.86 -23.12 3.99
CA GLU A 52 8.96 -22.69 2.61
C GLU A 52 9.75 -21.36 2.48
N PRO A 53 10.33 -21.09 1.30
CA PRO A 53 10.98 -19.80 1.04
C PRO A 53 10.06 -18.62 1.31
N ILE A 54 10.57 -17.59 1.96
CA ILE A 54 9.79 -16.40 2.33
C ILE A 54 9.28 -15.66 1.08
N LYS A 55 7.95 -15.51 0.97
CA LYS A 55 7.26 -14.74 -0.06
C LYS A 55 6.73 -13.40 0.46
N ALA A 56 6.59 -13.25 1.78
CA ALA A 56 6.10 -12.04 2.41
C ALA A 56 6.77 -11.82 3.76
N VAL A 57 7.00 -10.57 4.12
CA VAL A 57 7.61 -10.16 5.39
C VAL A 57 6.74 -9.10 6.05
N LYS A 58 6.42 -9.27 7.35
CA LYS A 58 5.71 -8.25 8.12
C LYS A 58 6.68 -7.17 8.56
N ILE A 59 6.50 -5.96 8.08
CA ILE A 59 7.33 -4.79 8.39
C ILE A 59 6.54 -3.71 9.13
N ARG A 60 7.25 -2.88 9.89
CA ARG A 60 6.66 -1.66 10.47
C ARG A 60 6.49 -0.61 9.37
N THR A 61 5.41 0.15 9.45
CA THR A 61 5.08 1.21 8.48
C THR A 61 4.63 2.48 9.19
N ILE A 62 4.80 3.61 8.52
CA ILE A 62 4.31 4.91 8.98
C ILE A 62 2.78 4.96 9.07
N LEU A 63 2.08 4.18 8.24
CA LEU A 63 0.62 4.14 8.17
C LEU A 63 -0.02 3.60 9.46
N THR A 64 0.67 2.72 10.17
CA THR A 64 0.20 2.12 11.43
C THR A 64 0.95 2.64 12.66
N CYS A 65 1.74 3.70 12.49
CA CYS A 65 2.49 4.29 13.59
C CYS A 65 1.54 4.92 14.62
N LYS A 66 1.70 4.54 15.89
CA LYS A 66 0.90 5.05 17.01
C LYS A 66 1.58 6.21 17.78
N SER A 67 2.61 6.82 17.21
CA SER A 67 3.27 7.98 17.82
C SER A 67 2.31 9.19 17.82
N HIS A 68 2.24 9.89 18.93
CA HIS A 68 1.39 11.09 19.05
C HIS A 68 2.00 12.31 18.39
N ILE A 69 3.32 12.39 18.27
CA ILE A 69 4.05 13.50 17.68
C ILE A 69 4.93 12.96 16.56
N GLY A 70 4.55 13.26 15.32
CA GLY A 70 5.28 12.81 14.14
C GLY A 70 5.28 11.30 13.95
N VAL A 71 6.29 10.79 13.26
CA VAL A 71 6.50 9.36 12.98
C VAL A 71 7.68 8.85 13.78
N CYS A 72 7.56 7.69 14.42
CA CYS A 72 8.69 7.13 15.15
C CYS A 72 9.79 6.61 14.20
N ALA A 73 11.04 6.71 14.60
CA ALA A 73 12.20 6.31 13.79
C ALA A 73 12.12 4.85 13.28
N LYS A 74 11.60 3.93 14.09
CA LYS A 74 11.44 2.52 13.68
C LYS A 74 10.34 2.29 12.65
N CYS A 75 9.25 3.06 12.68
CA CYS A 75 8.20 2.96 11.66
C CYS A 75 8.62 3.62 10.35
N TYR A 76 9.44 4.65 10.41
CA TYR A 76 10.02 5.26 9.22
C TYR A 76 11.09 4.36 8.60
N GLY A 77 12.05 3.88 9.40
CA GLY A 77 13.11 2.99 8.94
C GLY A 77 14.43 3.71 8.66
N ALA A 78 15.08 3.35 7.56
CA ALA A 78 16.34 3.94 7.14
C ALA A 78 16.17 5.31 6.47
N ASN A 79 17.15 6.17 6.66
CA ASN A 79 17.33 7.38 5.86
C ASN A 79 17.74 6.98 4.44
N MET A 80 17.01 7.47 3.44
CA MET A 80 17.21 7.09 2.04
C MET A 80 18.57 7.56 1.48
N ALA A 81 19.15 8.61 2.04
CA ALA A 81 20.44 9.14 1.58
C ALA A 81 21.63 8.37 2.14
N THR A 82 21.58 7.96 3.41
CA THR A 82 22.72 7.33 4.10
C THR A 82 22.57 5.81 4.25
N GLY A 83 21.34 5.28 4.17
CA GLY A 83 21.03 3.88 4.44
C GLY A 83 21.07 3.51 5.93
N GLU A 84 21.38 4.45 6.81
CA GLU A 84 21.41 4.27 8.26
C GLU A 84 20.03 4.53 8.89
N PRO A 85 19.76 4.06 10.10
CA PRO A 85 18.53 4.38 10.81
C PRO A 85 18.31 5.89 10.90
N VAL A 86 17.09 6.34 10.60
CA VAL A 86 16.73 7.77 10.69
C VAL A 86 16.93 8.27 12.13
N GLN A 87 17.47 9.48 12.26
CA GLN A 87 17.67 10.14 13.55
C GLN A 87 16.42 10.95 13.94
N VAL A 88 16.25 11.13 15.26
CA VAL A 88 15.20 12.00 15.80
C VAL A 88 15.50 13.45 15.43
N GLY A 89 14.49 14.16 14.93
CA GLY A 89 14.62 15.55 14.49
C GLY A 89 14.79 15.74 12.99
N GLU A 90 14.91 14.67 12.21
CA GLU A 90 14.90 14.77 10.74
C GLU A 90 13.51 15.19 10.22
N ALA A 91 13.49 16.16 9.31
CA ALA A 91 12.27 16.71 8.71
C ALA A 91 11.76 15.82 7.56
N VAL A 92 11.47 14.55 7.85
CA VAL A 92 11.10 13.53 6.83
C VAL A 92 9.84 13.90 6.05
N GLY A 93 8.88 14.57 6.69
CA GLY A 93 7.65 15.03 6.03
C GLY A 93 7.92 16.12 4.99
N ILE A 94 8.80 17.06 5.29
CA ILE A 94 9.21 18.13 4.36
C ILE A 94 9.97 17.53 3.18
N ILE A 95 10.89 16.60 3.42
CA ILE A 95 11.64 15.91 2.36
C ILE A 95 10.68 15.15 1.42
N ALA A 96 9.71 14.44 1.98
CA ALA A 96 8.69 13.76 1.18
C ALA A 96 7.83 14.74 0.38
N ALA A 97 7.39 15.84 0.99
CA ALA A 97 6.59 16.87 0.33
C ALA A 97 7.33 17.51 -0.84
N GLN A 98 8.61 17.82 -0.68
CA GLN A 98 9.45 18.37 -1.75
C GLN A 98 9.63 17.37 -2.89
N SER A 99 9.90 16.11 -2.58
CA SER A 99 10.07 15.04 -3.58
C SER A 99 8.80 14.77 -4.39
N ILE A 100 7.64 15.02 -3.82
CA ILE A 100 6.34 14.87 -4.49
C ILE A 100 5.99 16.17 -5.25
N GLY A 101 6.27 17.34 -4.67
CA GLY A 101 5.89 18.64 -5.21
C GLY A 101 6.71 19.05 -6.43
N GLU A 102 7.99 18.71 -6.48
CA GLU A 102 8.84 19.04 -7.62
C GLU A 102 8.31 18.42 -8.94
N PRO A 103 8.11 17.09 -9.06
CA PRO A 103 7.56 16.53 -10.29
C PRO A 103 6.08 16.90 -10.52
N GLY A 104 5.36 17.33 -9.49
CA GLY A 104 3.99 17.83 -9.61
C GLY A 104 3.88 19.02 -10.57
N THR A 105 4.83 19.95 -10.54
CA THR A 105 4.89 21.09 -11.46
C THR A 105 5.09 20.64 -12.91
N GLN A 106 5.94 19.63 -13.13
CA GLN A 106 6.18 19.05 -14.46
C GLN A 106 4.95 18.31 -14.99
N LEU A 107 4.18 17.63 -14.14
CA LEU A 107 2.91 17.00 -14.51
C LEU A 107 1.89 18.02 -15.01
N THR A 108 1.83 19.20 -14.40
CA THR A 108 0.95 20.30 -14.84
C THR A 108 1.27 20.73 -16.27
N MET A 109 2.54 20.88 -16.59
CA MET A 109 2.98 21.24 -17.96
C MET A 109 2.62 20.17 -18.98
N ARG A 110 2.71 18.89 -18.62
CA ARG A 110 2.35 17.76 -19.52
C ARG A 110 0.85 17.62 -19.74
N THR A 111 0.01 17.89 -18.74
CA THR A 111 -1.46 17.81 -18.89
C THR A 111 -2.03 18.91 -19.77
N PHE A 112 -1.40 20.07 -19.88
CA PHE A 112 -1.77 21.12 -20.82
C PHE A 112 -1.55 20.70 -22.28
N HIS A 113 -0.61 19.84 -22.57
CA HIS A 113 -0.31 19.34 -23.91
C HIS A 113 -1.17 18.11 -24.30
N THR A 114 -1.78 17.44 -23.35
CA THR A 114 -2.68 16.32 -23.57
C THR A 114 -4.15 16.74 -23.49
N GLY A 115 -4.45 17.99 -23.78
CA GLY A 115 -5.80 18.50 -23.85
C GLY A 115 -6.62 17.73 -24.86
N GLY A 116 -7.57 16.91 -24.38
CA GLY A 116 -8.59 16.36 -25.23
C GLY A 116 -8.71 14.85 -25.33
N VAL A 117 -8.35 14.08 -24.32
CA VAL A 117 -8.95 12.74 -24.20
C VAL A 117 -10.22 12.83 -23.35
N ALA A 118 -11.31 13.18 -24.02
CA ALA A 118 -12.65 12.99 -23.51
C ALA A 118 -12.86 11.48 -23.31
N GLY A 119 -12.90 11.04 -22.09
CA GLY A 119 -13.15 9.63 -21.83
C GLY A 119 -12.99 9.26 -20.36
N GLY A 120 -13.88 9.74 -19.53
CA GLY A 120 -14.03 9.26 -18.16
C GLY A 120 -13.89 10.36 -17.10
N ASP A 121 -14.84 10.40 -16.21
CA ASP A 121 -14.90 11.26 -15.02
C ASP A 121 -13.74 11.04 -14.02
N ILE A 122 -12.70 10.32 -14.43
CA ILE A 122 -11.57 9.97 -13.56
C ILE A 122 -10.53 11.10 -13.63
N THR A 123 -10.31 11.77 -12.53
CA THR A 123 -9.30 12.80 -12.38
C THR A 123 -7.90 12.18 -12.49
N GLN A 124 -7.05 12.72 -13.36
CA GLN A 124 -5.68 12.26 -13.59
C GLN A 124 -4.70 13.42 -13.44
N GLY A 125 -3.41 13.07 -13.25
CA GLY A 125 -2.35 14.06 -13.14
C GLY A 125 -2.37 14.84 -11.82
N LEU A 126 -2.00 16.12 -11.87
CA LEU A 126 -1.89 16.98 -10.69
C LEU A 126 -3.21 17.11 -9.89
N PRO A 127 -4.37 17.29 -10.51
CA PRO A 127 -5.65 17.32 -9.77
C PRO A 127 -5.91 16.06 -8.95
N ARG A 128 -5.47 14.89 -9.44
CA ARG A 128 -5.60 13.63 -8.68
C ARG A 128 -4.65 13.58 -7.48
N VAL A 129 -3.44 14.08 -7.65
CA VAL A 129 -2.47 14.22 -6.53
C VAL A 129 -3.05 15.13 -5.45
N GLU A 130 -3.62 16.26 -5.83
CA GLU A 130 -4.28 17.19 -4.92
C GLU A 130 -5.46 16.55 -4.17
N GLU A 131 -6.35 15.85 -4.87
CA GLU A 131 -7.46 15.09 -4.25
C GLU A 131 -6.98 14.10 -3.20
N LEU A 132 -5.87 13.38 -3.47
CA LEU A 132 -5.31 12.41 -2.54
C LEU A 132 -4.70 13.07 -1.29
N PHE A 133 -3.95 14.16 -1.46
CA PHE A 133 -3.34 14.89 -0.34
C PHE A 133 -4.37 15.58 0.55
N GLU A 134 -5.40 16.15 -0.05
CA GLU A 134 -6.47 16.82 0.70
C GLU A 134 -7.56 15.84 1.19
N ALA A 135 -7.43 14.56 0.87
CA ALA A 135 -8.42 13.52 1.19
C ALA A 135 -9.84 13.90 0.72
N ARG A 136 -9.94 14.57 -0.43
CA ARG A 136 -11.22 14.92 -1.04
C ARG A 136 -11.93 13.68 -1.56
N LYS A 137 -13.26 13.71 -1.54
CA LYS A 137 -14.06 12.65 -2.14
C LYS A 137 -13.83 12.63 -3.66
N PRO A 138 -13.33 11.51 -4.24
CA PRO A 138 -13.06 11.46 -5.67
C PRO A 138 -14.34 11.51 -6.49
N LYS A 139 -14.25 12.05 -7.73
CA LYS A 139 -15.38 12.12 -8.66
C LYS A 139 -15.88 10.72 -9.06
N GLY A 140 -14.96 9.80 -9.32
CA GLY A 140 -15.27 8.40 -9.62
C GLY A 140 -15.13 7.52 -8.39
N LEU A 141 -16.13 7.50 -7.51
CA LEU A 141 -16.10 6.68 -6.30
C LEU A 141 -16.43 5.23 -6.62
N ALA A 142 -15.55 4.32 -6.20
CA ALA A 142 -15.84 2.89 -6.26
C ALA A 142 -16.88 2.50 -5.19
N ILE A 143 -17.77 1.58 -5.54
CA ILE A 143 -18.68 0.96 -4.57
C ILE A 143 -17.90 -0.14 -3.86
N ILE A 144 -17.78 -0.02 -2.54
CA ILE A 144 -16.99 -0.92 -1.68
C ILE A 144 -17.92 -1.62 -0.72
N ALA A 145 -17.69 -2.91 -0.50
CA ALA A 145 -18.38 -3.69 0.51
C ALA A 145 -18.08 -3.16 1.92
N GLU A 146 -19.10 -3.03 2.76
CA GLU A 146 -18.93 -2.56 4.15
C GLU A 146 -18.50 -3.69 5.10
N PHE A 147 -18.80 -4.93 4.73
CA PHE A 147 -18.41 -6.12 5.48
C PHE A 147 -18.05 -7.27 4.54
N GLY A 148 -17.31 -8.24 5.04
CA GLY A 148 -16.94 -9.46 4.32
C GLY A 148 -18.08 -10.46 4.28
N GLY A 149 -18.17 -11.24 3.20
CA GLY A 149 -19.19 -12.26 3.04
C GLY A 149 -19.22 -12.86 1.65
N VAL A 150 -20.19 -13.71 1.39
CA VAL A 150 -20.41 -14.32 0.07
C VAL A 150 -21.12 -13.34 -0.85
N ALA A 151 -20.52 -13.05 -2.00
CA ALA A 151 -21.09 -12.15 -2.99
C ALA A 151 -21.94 -12.91 -4.02
N THR A 152 -23.21 -12.56 -4.12
CA THR A 152 -24.15 -13.11 -5.12
C THR A 152 -24.53 -12.02 -6.12
N ILE A 153 -24.26 -12.25 -7.41
CA ILE A 153 -24.59 -11.30 -8.47
C ILE A 153 -26.00 -11.61 -9.00
N LYS A 154 -26.90 -10.64 -8.89
CA LYS A 154 -28.24 -10.69 -9.49
C LYS A 154 -28.30 -9.72 -10.68
N ASP A 155 -28.34 -10.29 -11.87
CA ASP A 155 -28.40 -9.50 -13.11
C ASP A 155 -29.82 -9.59 -13.70
N THR A 156 -30.51 -8.47 -13.71
CA THR A 156 -31.84 -8.33 -14.30
C THR A 156 -31.75 -7.36 -15.48
N LYS A 157 -32.65 -7.49 -16.48
CA LYS A 157 -32.64 -6.65 -17.69
C LYS A 157 -32.57 -5.12 -17.43
N LYS A 158 -32.91 -4.67 -16.22
CA LYS A 158 -32.93 -3.24 -15.83
C LYS A 158 -31.91 -2.86 -14.76
N LYS A 159 -31.43 -3.80 -13.97
CA LYS A 159 -30.56 -3.51 -12.81
C LYS A 159 -29.57 -4.64 -12.60
N ARG A 160 -28.35 -4.28 -12.26
CA ARG A 160 -27.32 -5.19 -11.79
C ARG A 160 -27.09 -4.96 -10.31
N GLU A 161 -27.32 -5.97 -9.50
CA GLU A 161 -27.18 -5.89 -8.05
C GLU A 161 -26.19 -6.95 -7.56
N VAL A 162 -25.31 -6.57 -6.65
CA VAL A 162 -24.44 -7.49 -5.93
C VAL A 162 -24.92 -7.54 -4.49
N VAL A 163 -25.36 -8.70 -4.04
CA VAL A 163 -25.79 -8.93 -2.67
C VAL A 163 -24.65 -9.61 -1.93
N ILE A 164 -24.20 -8.99 -0.86
CA ILE A 164 -23.18 -9.57 0.02
C ILE A 164 -23.90 -10.06 1.26
N THR A 165 -23.70 -11.35 1.58
CA THR A 165 -24.27 -12.00 2.77
C THR A 165 -23.13 -12.48 3.65
N ASN A 166 -23.14 -12.08 4.90
CA ASN A 166 -22.24 -12.61 5.91
C ASN A 166 -22.90 -13.82 6.58
N ASP A 167 -22.30 -14.99 6.41
CA ASP A 167 -22.83 -16.25 6.94
C ASP A 167 -22.72 -16.34 8.48
N GLU A 168 -21.81 -15.59 9.10
CA GLU A 168 -21.61 -15.59 10.54
C GLU A 168 -22.62 -14.69 11.28
N THR A 169 -22.89 -13.49 10.73
CA THR A 169 -23.78 -12.50 11.37
C THR A 169 -25.20 -12.53 10.81
N GLY A 170 -25.42 -13.18 9.67
CA GLY A 170 -26.71 -13.20 8.95
C GLY A 170 -27.05 -11.86 8.27
N GLU A 171 -26.13 -10.89 8.28
CA GLU A 171 -26.35 -9.60 7.63
C GLU A 171 -26.25 -9.73 6.11
N SER A 172 -27.17 -9.09 5.40
CA SER A 172 -27.11 -9.01 3.94
C SER A 172 -27.34 -7.58 3.46
N LYS A 173 -26.52 -7.14 2.51
CA LYS A 173 -26.65 -5.81 1.90
C LYS A 173 -26.57 -5.91 0.38
N ALA A 174 -27.48 -5.24 -0.30
CA ALA A 174 -27.51 -5.16 -1.75
C ALA A 174 -26.90 -3.86 -2.25
N TYR A 175 -25.97 -3.96 -3.19
CA TYR A 175 -25.31 -2.84 -3.85
C TYR A 175 -25.77 -2.76 -5.31
N LEU A 176 -26.34 -1.62 -5.69
CA LEU A 176 -26.71 -1.37 -7.08
C LEU A 176 -25.46 -0.98 -7.87
N ILE A 177 -25.15 -1.74 -8.90
CA ILE A 177 -23.96 -1.54 -9.73
C ILE A 177 -24.37 -0.98 -11.09
N PRO A 178 -23.81 0.17 -11.54
CA PRO A 178 -24.02 0.69 -12.87
C PRO A 178 -23.55 -0.29 -13.96
N TYR A 179 -24.26 -0.35 -15.07
CA TYR A 179 -23.82 -1.15 -16.21
C TYR A 179 -22.45 -0.70 -16.71
N GLY A 180 -21.60 -1.66 -17.06
CA GLY A 180 -20.23 -1.40 -17.50
C GLY A 180 -19.20 -1.31 -16.37
N SER A 181 -19.62 -1.33 -15.12
CA SER A 181 -18.68 -1.36 -13.98
C SER A 181 -17.98 -2.72 -13.87
N ARG A 182 -16.69 -2.68 -13.59
CA ARG A 182 -15.87 -3.88 -13.35
C ARG A 182 -16.03 -4.32 -11.91
N ILE A 183 -16.52 -5.53 -11.70
CA ILE A 183 -16.60 -6.16 -10.37
C ILE A 183 -15.28 -6.85 -10.08
N LYS A 184 -14.69 -6.56 -8.93
CA LYS A 184 -13.53 -7.25 -8.37
C LYS A 184 -13.98 -7.95 -7.10
N ILE A 185 -14.01 -9.26 -7.14
CA ILE A 185 -14.34 -10.15 -6.03
C ILE A 185 -13.10 -10.98 -5.74
#